data_24f8273cd5d913db8ee9fab07b70e25a
#
_entry.id   24f8273cd5d913db8ee9fab07b70e25a
#
_cell.length_a   1.000
_cell.length_b   1.000
_cell.length_c   1.000
_cell.angle_alpha   90.00
_cell.angle_beta   90.00
_cell.angle_gamma   90.00
#
_symmetry.space_group_name_H-M   'P 1'
#
loop_
_entity.id
_entity.type
_entity.pdbx_description
1 polymer ?
#
loop_
_entity_poly.entity_id
_entity_poly.type
_entity_poly.pdbx_seq_one_letter_code
_entity_poly.pdbx_strand_id
1 'polypeptide(L)'
;MKRKTLLLVAYICFLNQIYCQKISLKDAYKQAFKMGVAVNPDIVSGKDKASQSIVSAHFNTITVENVMKAALINPQPDVFNFGPADDYVAFGEKNKMFIIGHTLVWHNQTPDWFFNDENGKPRSHEAVKERLQQHIKTVAGRYAGRVNAWDVVNEQIGEDGKYRPTAWVNGVGNGDELMKLAFKYAAQYAPNTELYYNDFNAWRPEKRDGIVRMVKMLQKEGIRIDGVGMQGHWGLNYPKNQYIEEAIDAYAACGIKVMITEMDIDVLPLTREGQIIGQGMTHPQFQSEEFKTYLDPYTKGLPADIQKKLTDRYRELFKIFYKKRDKIDRVTFWGVNDGMNWKNDYPIPKRTNYPLLWNRNFQPKPALKAILDVPNSVK
;
A
#
# COMPACT_ATOMS: atom_id res chain seq x y z
N MET A 1 57.01 10.24 27.04
CA MET A 1 56.00 9.14 26.95
C MET A 1 54.54 9.59 26.95
N LYS A 2 54.18 10.83 27.26
CA LYS A 2 52.73 11.26 27.34
C LYS A 2 52.07 11.65 26.01
N ARG A 3 52.81 11.86 24.91
CA ARG A 3 52.22 12.25 23.60
C ARG A 3 51.75 11.10 22.69
N LYS A 4 52.28 9.88 22.88
CA LYS A 4 51.90 8.72 22.05
C LYS A 4 50.59 8.07 22.50
N THR A 5 50.21 8.18 23.76
CA THR A 5 48.98 7.59 24.31
C THR A 5 47.73 8.39 23.92
N LEU A 6 47.84 9.71 23.73
CA LEU A 6 46.73 10.57 23.31
C LEU A 6 46.33 10.32 21.83
N LEU A 7 47.29 10.03 20.97
CA LEU A 7 47.03 9.72 19.54
C LEU A 7 46.35 8.36 19.35
N LEU A 8 46.63 7.40 20.20
CA LEU A 8 46.00 6.07 20.11
C LEU A 8 44.53 6.08 20.56
N VAL A 9 44.19 6.88 21.59
CA VAL A 9 42.80 7.02 22.08
C VAL A 9 41.94 7.78 21.04
N ALA A 10 42.50 8.82 20.42
CA ALA A 10 41.80 9.55 19.35
C ALA A 10 41.55 8.68 18.11
N TYR A 11 42.49 7.79 17.75
CA TYR A 11 42.32 6.86 16.61
C TYR A 11 41.30 5.76 16.89
N ILE A 12 41.20 5.25 18.12
CA ILE A 12 40.18 4.26 18.54
C ILE A 12 38.81 4.90 18.60
N CYS A 13 38.67 6.15 19.03
CA CYS A 13 37.39 6.89 18.96
C CYS A 13 36.95 7.17 17.51
N PHE A 14 37.88 7.43 16.59
CA PHE A 14 37.58 7.65 15.18
C PHE A 14 37.16 6.33 14.48
N LEU A 15 37.78 5.20 14.82
CA LEU A 15 37.41 3.89 14.27
C LEU A 15 36.04 3.42 14.77
N ASN A 16 35.60 3.80 15.97
CA ASN A 16 34.26 3.47 16.45
C ASN A 16 33.15 4.33 15.82
N GLN A 17 33.46 5.47 15.18
CA GLN A 17 32.49 6.25 14.42
C GLN A 17 32.30 5.73 12.98
N ILE A 18 33.19 4.91 12.46
CA ILE A 18 33.13 4.39 11.07
C ILE A 18 32.31 3.10 10.96
N TYR A 19 31.94 2.43 12.04
CA TYR A 19 31.24 1.13 12.01
C TYR A 19 29.81 1.13 12.58
N CYS A 20 29.14 2.27 12.64
CA CYS A 20 27.68 2.23 12.78
C CYS A 20 27.05 2.39 11.41
N GLN A 21 27.24 1.41 10.53
CA GLN A 21 26.42 1.27 9.34
C GLN A 21 24.97 1.11 9.84
N LYS A 22 24.17 2.18 9.72
CA LYS A 22 22.76 2.14 10.14
C LYS A 22 22.08 1.02 9.36
N ILE A 23 21.71 -0.04 10.06
CA ILE A 23 21.01 -1.19 9.48
C ILE A 23 19.79 -0.65 8.71
N SER A 24 19.63 -1.04 7.45
CA SER A 24 18.46 -0.65 6.65
C SER A 24 17.23 -1.49 7.05
N LEU A 25 16.03 -1.02 6.70
CA LEU A 25 14.81 -1.79 6.95
C LEU A 25 14.85 -3.16 6.26
N LYS A 26 15.23 -3.20 4.98
CA LYS A 26 15.33 -4.47 4.22
C LYS A 26 16.32 -5.46 4.82
N ASP A 27 17.41 -4.96 5.44
CA ASP A 27 18.40 -5.83 6.09
C ASP A 27 17.92 -6.32 7.45
N ALA A 28 17.29 -5.44 8.25
CA ALA A 28 16.74 -5.77 9.55
C ALA A 28 15.66 -6.87 9.46
N TYR A 29 14.87 -6.85 8.40
CA TYR A 29 13.74 -7.78 8.20
C TYR A 29 13.99 -8.88 7.17
N LYS A 30 15.23 -9.05 6.67
CA LYS A 30 15.58 -10.01 5.60
C LYS A 30 15.19 -11.47 5.88
N GLN A 31 15.08 -11.85 7.16
CA GLN A 31 14.68 -13.20 7.60
C GLN A 31 13.19 -13.28 7.98
N ALA A 32 12.44 -12.21 7.80
CA ALA A 32 11.05 -12.14 8.18
C ALA A 32 10.14 -11.92 6.95
N PHE A 33 10.24 -10.77 6.32
CA PHE A 33 9.40 -10.38 5.18
C PHE A 33 10.07 -9.26 4.39
N LYS A 34 9.59 -9.03 3.16
CA LYS A 34 10.06 -7.93 2.32
C LYS A 34 9.59 -6.59 2.87
N MET A 35 10.46 -5.58 2.79
CA MET A 35 10.13 -4.21 3.14
C MET A 35 9.87 -3.40 1.87
N GLY A 36 8.66 -2.86 1.76
CA GLY A 36 8.17 -2.18 0.58
C GLY A 36 7.83 -0.71 0.79
N VAL A 37 7.72 0.01 -0.33
CA VAL A 37 7.30 1.41 -0.35
C VAL A 37 6.59 1.74 -1.65
N ALA A 38 5.53 2.57 -1.57
CA ALA A 38 4.89 3.14 -2.75
C ALA A 38 5.75 4.27 -3.32
N VAL A 39 5.87 4.32 -4.65
CA VAL A 39 6.67 5.30 -5.38
C VAL A 39 5.86 5.99 -6.48
N ASN A 40 6.18 7.25 -6.74
CA ASN A 40 5.57 8.08 -7.77
C ASN A 40 6.59 8.41 -8.88
N PRO A 41 6.18 9.06 -9.99
CA PRO A 41 7.07 9.40 -11.10
C PRO A 41 8.26 10.29 -10.73
N ASP A 42 8.13 11.21 -9.76
CA ASP A 42 9.22 12.10 -9.35
C ASP A 42 10.35 11.31 -8.65
N ILE A 43 10.01 10.29 -7.87
CA ILE A 43 10.98 9.37 -7.27
C ILE A 43 11.64 8.51 -8.35
N VAL A 44 10.83 7.93 -9.24
CA VAL A 44 11.29 7.02 -10.30
C VAL A 44 12.28 7.72 -11.25
N SER A 45 11.94 8.94 -11.69
CA SER A 45 12.78 9.74 -12.60
C SER A 45 14.04 10.32 -11.94
N GLY A 46 14.12 10.29 -10.60
CA GLY A 46 15.20 10.94 -9.83
C GLY A 46 15.04 12.44 -9.69
N LYS A 47 13.89 13.00 -10.01
CA LYS A 47 13.56 14.39 -9.71
C LYS A 47 13.48 14.62 -8.21
N ASP A 48 12.89 13.69 -7.44
CA ASP A 48 13.00 13.61 -5.98
C ASP A 48 14.14 12.66 -5.58
N LYS A 49 15.36 13.18 -5.61
CA LYS A 49 16.59 12.43 -5.28
C LYS A 49 16.63 11.99 -3.81
N ALA A 50 16.04 12.77 -2.91
CA ALA A 50 16.06 12.47 -1.48
C ALA A 50 15.21 11.22 -1.18
N SER A 51 13.96 11.20 -1.66
CA SER A 51 13.12 10.00 -1.55
C SER A 51 13.70 8.81 -2.30
N GLN A 52 14.26 9.01 -3.51
CA GLN A 52 14.89 7.93 -4.27
C GLN A 52 16.05 7.27 -3.50
N SER A 53 16.86 8.08 -2.79
CA SER A 53 17.95 7.57 -1.95
C SER A 53 17.43 6.73 -0.78
N ILE A 54 16.35 7.17 -0.11
CA ILE A 54 15.70 6.42 0.96
C ILE A 54 15.14 5.10 0.43
N VAL A 55 14.44 5.13 -0.72
CA VAL A 55 13.89 3.93 -1.38
C VAL A 55 14.99 2.91 -1.62
N SER A 56 16.06 3.30 -2.27
CA SER A 56 17.16 2.40 -2.62
C SER A 56 17.89 1.84 -1.39
N ALA A 57 18.02 2.63 -0.32
CA ALA A 57 18.70 2.22 0.90
C ALA A 57 17.88 1.25 1.75
N HIS A 58 16.58 1.50 1.92
CA HIS A 58 15.77 0.85 2.95
C HIS A 58 14.81 -0.23 2.44
N PHE A 59 14.49 -0.27 1.14
CA PHE A 59 13.43 -1.12 0.61
C PHE A 59 13.95 -2.11 -0.44
N ASN A 60 13.30 -3.27 -0.55
CA ASN A 60 13.57 -4.31 -1.54
C ASN A 60 12.33 -4.70 -2.35
N THR A 61 11.22 -4.00 -2.16
CA THR A 61 10.02 -4.08 -2.99
C THR A 61 9.38 -2.72 -3.17
N ILE A 62 8.77 -2.49 -4.31
CA ILE A 62 8.08 -1.25 -4.65
C ILE A 62 6.67 -1.53 -5.16
N THR A 63 5.76 -0.62 -4.87
CA THR A 63 4.42 -0.56 -5.44
C THR A 63 4.26 0.77 -6.18
N VAL A 64 3.66 0.75 -7.36
CA VAL A 64 3.37 1.99 -8.09
C VAL A 64 2.15 2.68 -7.48
N GLU A 65 2.27 4.00 -7.21
CA GLU A 65 1.18 4.72 -6.55
C GLU A 65 -0.05 4.92 -7.46
N ASN A 66 0.15 5.36 -8.72
CA ASN A 66 -0.96 5.75 -9.59
C ASN A 66 -0.85 5.31 -11.06
N VAL A 67 0.34 5.33 -11.68
CA VAL A 67 0.48 5.30 -13.15
C VAL A 67 0.00 4.01 -13.84
N MET A 68 -0.25 2.93 -13.09
CA MET A 68 -0.84 1.70 -13.62
C MET A 68 -2.35 1.59 -13.39
N LYS A 69 -2.99 2.57 -12.74
CA LYS A 69 -4.46 2.60 -12.59
C LYS A 69 -5.13 2.90 -13.93
N ALA A 70 -6.28 2.31 -14.17
CA ALA A 70 -6.94 2.32 -15.48
C ALA A 70 -7.12 3.73 -16.08
N ALA A 71 -7.48 4.74 -15.26
CA ALA A 71 -7.65 6.11 -15.72
C ALA A 71 -6.36 6.75 -16.28
N LEU A 72 -5.19 6.28 -15.87
CA LEU A 72 -3.91 6.81 -16.33
C LEU A 72 -3.26 5.94 -17.41
N ILE A 73 -3.33 4.61 -17.28
CA ILE A 73 -2.69 3.69 -18.22
C ILE A 73 -3.54 3.41 -19.46
N ASN A 74 -4.88 3.44 -19.32
CA ASN A 74 -5.84 3.17 -20.40
C ASN A 74 -7.00 4.18 -20.39
N PRO A 75 -6.71 5.49 -20.62
CA PRO A 75 -7.68 6.57 -20.42
C PRO A 75 -8.83 6.58 -21.44
N GLN A 76 -8.63 6.02 -22.62
CA GLN A 76 -9.62 5.93 -23.71
C GLN A 76 -9.56 4.55 -24.36
N PRO A 77 -10.59 4.13 -25.12
CA PRO A 77 -10.56 2.88 -25.87
C PRO A 77 -9.32 2.80 -26.75
N ASP A 78 -8.59 1.69 -26.66
CA ASP A 78 -7.38 1.39 -27.45
C ASP A 78 -6.21 2.38 -27.28
N VAL A 79 -6.31 3.33 -26.33
CA VAL A 79 -5.24 4.27 -25.99
C VAL A 79 -4.55 3.85 -24.70
N PHE A 80 -3.26 3.53 -24.78
CA PHE A 80 -2.45 3.13 -23.65
C PHE A 80 -1.27 4.06 -23.42
N ASN A 81 -1.14 4.58 -22.20
CA ASN A 81 -0.03 5.43 -21.76
C ASN A 81 0.95 4.62 -20.91
N PHE A 82 1.84 3.88 -21.55
CA PHE A 82 2.79 3.00 -20.87
C PHE A 82 4.07 3.70 -20.39
N GLY A 83 4.43 4.87 -20.91
CA GLY A 83 5.70 5.53 -20.60
C GLY A 83 6.01 5.58 -19.09
N PRO A 84 5.18 6.20 -18.26
CA PRO A 84 5.42 6.27 -16.82
C PRO A 84 5.45 4.90 -16.12
N ALA A 85 4.70 3.91 -16.61
CA ALA A 85 4.68 2.57 -16.07
C ALA A 85 5.93 1.77 -16.50
N ASP A 86 6.42 1.99 -17.72
CA ASP A 86 7.70 1.43 -18.21
C ASP A 86 8.88 1.96 -17.38
N ASP A 87 8.90 3.25 -17.09
CA ASP A 87 9.92 3.88 -16.24
C ASP A 87 9.92 3.28 -14.82
N TYR A 88 8.73 3.07 -14.25
CA TYR A 88 8.56 2.43 -12.95
C TYR A 88 9.13 1.01 -12.93
N VAL A 89 8.79 0.19 -13.93
CA VAL A 89 9.27 -1.20 -14.02
C VAL A 89 10.78 -1.22 -14.21
N ALA A 90 11.32 -0.37 -15.11
CA ALA A 90 12.76 -0.24 -15.31
C ALA A 90 13.51 0.21 -14.05
N PHE A 91 12.92 1.12 -13.25
CA PHE A 91 13.48 1.52 -11.96
C PHE A 91 13.56 0.34 -10.98
N GLY A 92 12.52 -0.48 -10.89
CA GLY A 92 12.50 -1.67 -10.05
C GLY A 92 13.53 -2.71 -10.49
N GLU A 93 13.63 -3.00 -11.79
CA GLU A 93 14.62 -3.91 -12.38
C GLU A 93 16.06 -3.44 -12.11
N LYS A 94 16.35 -2.16 -12.36
CA LYS A 94 17.67 -1.55 -12.12
C LYS A 94 18.10 -1.69 -10.66
N ASN A 95 17.17 -1.56 -9.72
CA ASN A 95 17.44 -1.65 -8.29
C ASN A 95 17.26 -3.07 -7.73
N LYS A 96 16.99 -4.08 -8.58
CA LYS A 96 16.76 -5.48 -8.19
C LYS A 96 15.65 -5.62 -7.13
N MET A 97 14.57 -4.86 -7.27
CA MET A 97 13.44 -4.86 -6.35
C MET A 97 12.34 -5.81 -6.81
N PHE A 98 11.58 -6.35 -5.88
CA PHE A 98 10.33 -7.04 -6.17
C PHE A 98 9.27 -6.00 -6.57
N ILE A 99 8.73 -6.11 -7.78
CA ILE A 99 7.89 -5.08 -8.43
C ILE A 99 6.43 -5.48 -8.35
N ILE A 100 5.59 -4.60 -7.80
CA ILE A 100 4.15 -4.80 -7.68
C ILE A 100 3.42 -3.91 -8.69
N GLY A 101 2.61 -4.51 -9.54
CA GLY A 101 1.65 -3.78 -10.37
C GLY A 101 0.38 -3.47 -9.58
N HIS A 102 0.00 -2.21 -9.53
CA HIS A 102 -1.18 -1.74 -8.80
C HIS A 102 -1.98 -0.78 -9.68
N THR A 103 -3.15 -1.09 -10.08
CA THR A 103 -3.97 -2.29 -9.92
C THR A 103 -4.70 -2.55 -11.25
N LEU A 104 -5.01 -3.81 -11.57
CA LEU A 104 -5.69 -4.13 -12.83
C LEU A 104 -7.17 -3.75 -12.80
N VAL A 105 -7.88 -4.02 -11.70
CA VAL A 105 -9.33 -3.77 -11.55
C VAL A 105 -9.59 -3.02 -10.25
N TRP A 106 -10.12 -1.80 -10.35
CA TRP A 106 -10.56 -0.99 -9.21
C TRP A 106 -11.78 -0.16 -9.61
N HIS A 107 -12.70 0.07 -8.70
CA HIS A 107 -13.91 0.85 -8.97
C HIS A 107 -13.65 2.35 -9.02
N ASN A 108 -12.58 2.83 -8.35
CA ASN A 108 -12.11 4.20 -8.49
C ASN A 108 -11.08 4.30 -9.63
N GLN A 109 -10.91 5.49 -10.18
CA GLN A 109 -9.95 5.77 -11.25
C GLN A 109 -10.04 4.77 -12.43
N THR A 110 -11.28 4.37 -12.77
CA THR A 110 -11.61 3.62 -13.98
C THR A 110 -12.51 4.50 -14.86
N PRO A 111 -12.14 4.74 -16.11
CA PRO A 111 -12.92 5.60 -17.02
C PRO A 111 -14.29 4.99 -17.34
N ASP A 112 -15.30 5.84 -17.51
CA ASP A 112 -16.67 5.45 -17.80
C ASP A 112 -16.82 4.65 -19.10
N TRP A 113 -15.93 4.87 -20.07
CA TRP A 113 -15.97 4.15 -21.35
C TRP A 113 -15.85 2.62 -21.22
N PHE A 114 -15.34 2.12 -20.11
CA PHE A 114 -15.36 0.68 -19.83
C PHE A 114 -16.80 0.14 -19.73
N PHE A 115 -17.71 0.94 -19.20
CA PHE A 115 -19.08 0.54 -18.84
C PHE A 115 -20.14 1.11 -19.75
N ASN A 116 -19.89 2.25 -20.38
CA ASN A 116 -20.85 2.98 -21.19
C ASN A 116 -20.39 3.10 -22.65
N ASP A 117 -21.34 3.22 -23.58
CA ASP A 117 -21.06 3.57 -24.97
C ASP A 117 -20.82 5.11 -25.12
N GLU A 118 -20.61 5.57 -26.36
CA GLU A 118 -20.37 6.97 -26.69
C GLU A 118 -21.54 7.91 -26.37
N ASN A 119 -22.74 7.37 -26.22
CA ASN A 119 -23.95 8.10 -25.84
C ASN A 119 -24.23 8.04 -24.34
N GLY A 120 -23.32 7.46 -23.53
CA GLY A 120 -23.47 7.27 -22.10
C GLY A 120 -24.43 6.12 -21.72
N LYS A 121 -24.86 5.29 -22.67
CA LYS A 121 -25.76 4.16 -22.42
C LYS A 121 -24.95 2.96 -21.89
N PRO A 122 -25.43 2.25 -20.86
CA PRO A 122 -24.77 1.06 -20.36
C PRO A 122 -24.55 -0.01 -21.43
N ARG A 123 -23.35 -0.57 -21.47
CA ARG A 123 -23.00 -1.69 -22.34
C ARG A 123 -23.60 -2.99 -21.83
N SER A 124 -23.68 -3.98 -22.72
CA SER A 124 -24.03 -5.35 -22.31
C SER A 124 -22.93 -5.95 -21.39
N HIS A 125 -23.31 -6.94 -20.59
CA HIS A 125 -22.37 -7.67 -19.73
C HIS A 125 -21.22 -8.28 -20.55
N GLU A 126 -21.50 -8.82 -21.72
CA GLU A 126 -20.47 -9.41 -22.58
C GLU A 126 -19.47 -8.36 -23.07
N ALA A 127 -19.93 -7.18 -23.48
CA ALA A 127 -19.04 -6.10 -23.90
C ALA A 127 -18.15 -5.60 -22.75
N VAL A 128 -18.64 -5.56 -21.50
CA VAL A 128 -17.82 -5.21 -20.32
C VAL A 128 -16.82 -6.31 -20.01
N LYS A 129 -17.17 -7.59 -20.11
CA LYS A 129 -16.26 -8.73 -19.94
C LYS A 129 -15.14 -8.73 -20.98
N GLU A 130 -15.46 -8.45 -22.24
CA GLU A 130 -14.44 -8.30 -23.31
C GLU A 130 -13.46 -7.16 -23.00
N ARG A 131 -13.94 -6.00 -22.52
CA ARG A 131 -13.09 -4.88 -22.12
C ARG A 131 -12.21 -5.22 -20.93
N LEU A 132 -12.75 -5.91 -19.93
CA LEU A 132 -11.99 -6.42 -18.79
C LEU A 132 -10.85 -7.33 -19.27
N GLN A 133 -11.17 -8.28 -20.16
CA GLN A 133 -10.18 -9.18 -20.74
C GLN A 133 -9.10 -8.44 -21.52
N GLN A 134 -9.51 -7.53 -22.41
CA GLN A 134 -8.58 -6.76 -23.24
C GLN A 134 -7.66 -5.87 -22.39
N HIS A 135 -8.20 -5.21 -21.37
CA HIS A 135 -7.42 -4.39 -20.43
C HIS A 135 -6.37 -5.24 -19.70
N ILE A 136 -6.78 -6.34 -19.07
CA ILE A 136 -5.86 -7.22 -18.34
C ILE A 136 -4.83 -7.83 -19.29
N LYS A 137 -5.24 -8.31 -20.48
CA LYS A 137 -4.36 -8.86 -21.52
C LYS A 137 -3.28 -7.85 -21.90
N THR A 138 -3.67 -6.61 -22.15
CA THR A 138 -2.76 -5.58 -22.64
C THR A 138 -1.81 -5.10 -21.53
N VAL A 139 -2.35 -4.81 -20.32
CA VAL A 139 -1.55 -4.26 -19.22
C VAL A 139 -0.71 -5.34 -18.56
N ALA A 140 -1.31 -6.43 -18.07
CA ALA A 140 -0.56 -7.48 -17.39
C ALA A 140 0.36 -8.23 -18.37
N GLY A 141 -0.08 -8.46 -19.60
CA GLY A 141 0.69 -9.11 -20.65
C GLY A 141 1.97 -8.34 -21.04
N ARG A 142 1.89 -6.97 -21.10
CA ARG A 142 3.08 -6.15 -21.37
C ARG A 142 4.19 -6.36 -20.35
N TYR A 143 3.84 -6.56 -19.09
CA TYR A 143 4.81 -6.70 -18.01
C TYR A 143 5.00 -8.14 -17.54
N ALA A 144 4.53 -9.13 -18.29
CA ALA A 144 4.74 -10.53 -17.99
C ALA A 144 6.24 -10.84 -17.90
N GLY A 145 6.65 -11.46 -16.78
CA GLY A 145 8.07 -11.76 -16.49
C GLY A 145 8.89 -10.57 -15.97
N ARG A 146 8.33 -9.36 -15.89
CA ARG A 146 8.99 -8.14 -15.40
C ARG A 146 8.38 -7.63 -14.09
N VAL A 147 7.06 -7.71 -13.96
CA VAL A 147 6.32 -7.45 -12.70
C VAL A 147 6.21 -8.77 -11.94
N ASN A 148 6.53 -8.75 -10.66
CA ASN A 148 6.57 -9.94 -9.82
C ASN A 148 5.20 -10.32 -9.24
N ALA A 149 4.35 -9.33 -8.99
CA ALA A 149 3.00 -9.54 -8.50
C ALA A 149 2.03 -8.45 -8.97
N TRP A 150 0.75 -8.78 -9.10
CA TRP A 150 -0.33 -7.84 -9.40
C TRP A 150 -1.36 -7.80 -8.27
N ASP A 151 -1.74 -6.61 -7.85
CA ASP A 151 -3.03 -6.39 -7.22
C ASP A 151 -4.08 -6.50 -8.34
N VAL A 152 -4.65 -7.70 -8.49
CA VAL A 152 -5.57 -8.01 -9.60
C VAL A 152 -6.89 -7.27 -9.42
N VAL A 153 -7.47 -7.35 -8.22
CA VAL A 153 -8.69 -6.62 -7.86
C VAL A 153 -8.47 -5.88 -6.54
N ASN A 154 -8.80 -4.60 -6.56
CA ASN A 154 -8.69 -3.71 -5.41
C ASN A 154 -10.08 -3.31 -4.90
N GLU A 155 -10.32 -3.46 -3.57
CA GLU A 155 -11.44 -2.90 -2.80
C GLU A 155 -12.85 -3.31 -3.25
N GLN A 156 -13.04 -4.55 -3.65
CA GLN A 156 -14.34 -4.99 -4.16
C GLN A 156 -15.28 -5.50 -3.06
N ILE A 157 -14.78 -5.85 -1.86
CA ILE A 157 -15.62 -6.30 -0.74
C ILE A 157 -16.00 -5.09 0.13
N GLY A 158 -17.29 -4.97 0.43
CA GLY A 158 -17.84 -3.92 1.30
C GLY A 158 -17.61 -4.19 2.79
N GLU A 159 -17.95 -3.22 3.62
CA GLU A 159 -17.82 -3.32 5.08
C GLU A 159 -18.73 -4.40 5.70
N ASP A 160 -19.79 -4.77 4.99
CA ASP A 160 -20.74 -5.84 5.34
C ASP A 160 -20.30 -7.24 4.85
N GLY A 161 -19.10 -7.35 4.28
CA GLY A 161 -18.56 -8.58 3.73
C GLY A 161 -19.17 -9.03 2.39
N LYS A 162 -20.04 -8.23 1.78
CA LYS A 162 -20.59 -8.48 0.45
C LYS A 162 -19.81 -7.74 -0.62
N TYR A 163 -20.03 -8.08 -1.88
CA TYR A 163 -19.49 -7.30 -2.98
C TYR A 163 -20.10 -5.90 -3.03
N ARG A 164 -19.27 -4.88 -3.23
CA ARG A 164 -19.71 -3.51 -3.50
C ARG A 164 -20.46 -3.48 -4.83
N PRO A 165 -21.59 -2.76 -4.94
CA PRO A 165 -22.34 -2.61 -6.20
C PRO A 165 -21.63 -1.57 -7.11
N THR A 166 -20.41 -1.89 -7.51
CA THR A 166 -19.57 -1.03 -8.38
C THR A 166 -19.97 -1.16 -9.83
N ALA A 167 -19.52 -0.22 -10.68
CA ALA A 167 -19.71 -0.30 -12.12
C ALA A 167 -19.13 -1.61 -12.71
N TRP A 168 -18.01 -2.12 -12.16
CA TRP A 168 -17.46 -3.42 -12.56
C TRP A 168 -18.39 -4.58 -12.24
N VAL A 169 -18.91 -4.67 -11.01
CA VAL A 169 -19.84 -5.75 -10.60
C VAL A 169 -21.12 -5.71 -11.41
N ASN A 170 -21.70 -4.52 -11.54
CA ASN A 170 -22.94 -4.33 -12.31
C ASN A 170 -22.70 -4.60 -13.80
N GLY A 171 -21.56 -4.15 -14.34
CA GLY A 171 -21.22 -4.31 -15.75
C GLY A 171 -20.91 -5.75 -16.15
N VAL A 172 -20.28 -6.54 -15.27
CA VAL A 172 -19.99 -7.96 -15.52
C VAL A 172 -21.21 -8.84 -15.20
N GLY A 173 -22.10 -8.41 -14.30
CA GLY A 173 -23.33 -9.10 -13.90
C GLY A 173 -23.40 -9.45 -12.42
N ASN A 174 -22.30 -9.88 -11.81
CA ASN A 174 -22.20 -10.12 -10.36
C ASN A 174 -20.74 -10.15 -9.88
N GLY A 175 -20.53 -10.11 -8.56
CA GLY A 175 -19.20 -10.03 -7.96
C GLY A 175 -18.38 -11.32 -8.10
N ASP A 176 -18.97 -12.49 -7.95
CA ASP A 176 -18.26 -13.77 -8.10
C ASP A 176 -17.72 -13.92 -9.54
N GLU A 177 -18.51 -13.55 -10.54
CA GLU A 177 -18.11 -13.60 -11.95
C GLU A 177 -16.97 -12.61 -12.23
N LEU A 178 -17.05 -11.38 -11.70
CA LEU A 178 -15.96 -10.41 -11.81
C LEU A 178 -14.64 -10.97 -11.25
N MET A 179 -14.68 -11.53 -10.05
CA MET A 179 -13.48 -12.09 -9.40
C MET A 179 -12.91 -13.26 -10.22
N LYS A 180 -13.75 -14.18 -10.66
CA LYS A 180 -13.34 -15.33 -11.47
C LYS A 180 -12.66 -14.88 -12.78
N LEU A 181 -13.29 -13.96 -13.51
CA LEU A 181 -12.75 -13.48 -14.79
C LEU A 181 -11.44 -12.71 -14.58
N ALA A 182 -11.37 -11.77 -13.64
CA ALA A 182 -10.19 -10.98 -13.40
C ALA A 182 -8.96 -11.86 -13.06
N PHE A 183 -9.13 -12.81 -12.13
CA PHE A 183 -8.05 -13.72 -11.74
C PHE A 183 -7.67 -14.73 -12.84
N LYS A 184 -8.65 -15.26 -13.59
CA LYS A 184 -8.38 -16.12 -14.76
C LYS A 184 -7.58 -15.39 -15.82
N TYR A 185 -7.98 -14.18 -16.19
CA TYR A 185 -7.27 -13.39 -17.21
C TYR A 185 -5.87 -12.99 -16.72
N ALA A 186 -5.73 -12.56 -15.47
CA ALA A 186 -4.40 -12.26 -14.92
C ALA A 186 -3.49 -13.49 -14.92
N ALA A 187 -3.98 -14.66 -14.54
CA ALA A 187 -3.21 -15.91 -14.61
C ALA A 187 -2.83 -16.31 -16.03
N GLN A 188 -3.72 -16.06 -16.99
CA GLN A 188 -3.48 -16.38 -18.40
C GLN A 188 -2.43 -15.47 -19.05
N TYR A 189 -2.50 -14.16 -18.80
CA TYR A 189 -1.67 -13.18 -19.49
C TYR A 189 -0.40 -12.79 -18.72
N ALA A 190 -0.32 -13.14 -17.44
CA ALA A 190 0.88 -13.02 -16.61
C ALA A 190 1.10 -14.30 -15.78
N PRO A 191 1.44 -15.44 -16.43
CA PRO A 191 1.38 -16.77 -15.79
C PRO A 191 2.37 -16.94 -14.62
N ASN A 192 3.53 -16.27 -14.66
CA ASN A 192 4.58 -16.37 -13.64
C ASN A 192 4.56 -15.24 -12.61
N THR A 193 3.47 -14.46 -12.57
CA THR A 193 3.29 -13.33 -11.66
C THR A 193 2.35 -13.72 -10.54
N GLU A 194 2.66 -13.37 -9.30
CA GLU A 194 1.76 -13.61 -8.16
C GLU A 194 0.50 -12.73 -8.28
N LEU A 195 -0.66 -13.27 -7.87
CA LEU A 195 -1.97 -12.65 -8.05
C LEU A 195 -2.62 -12.37 -6.69
N TYR A 196 -2.88 -11.10 -6.39
CA TYR A 196 -3.37 -10.65 -5.10
C TYR A 196 -4.73 -9.98 -5.19
N TYR A 197 -5.50 -10.13 -4.13
CA TYR A 197 -6.61 -9.25 -3.77
C TYR A 197 -6.14 -8.25 -2.74
N ASN A 198 -6.48 -6.97 -2.85
CA ASN A 198 -6.05 -5.91 -1.95
C ASN A 198 -7.25 -5.10 -1.44
N ASP A 199 -7.32 -4.78 -0.14
CA ASP A 199 -8.44 -4.01 0.41
C ASP A 199 -8.08 -3.26 1.70
N PHE A 200 -8.76 -2.13 1.94
CA PHE A 200 -8.73 -1.43 3.22
C PHE A 200 -9.72 -2.05 4.21
N ASN A 201 -9.55 -1.76 5.50
CA ASN A 201 -10.37 -2.33 6.58
C ASN A 201 -10.52 -3.87 6.54
N ALA A 202 -9.64 -4.57 5.83
CA ALA A 202 -9.65 -6.03 5.70
C ALA A 202 -9.45 -6.77 7.05
N TRP A 203 -9.18 -6.03 8.12
CA TRP A 203 -9.13 -6.51 9.49
C TRP A 203 -10.52 -6.62 10.16
N ARG A 204 -11.56 -5.95 9.64
CA ARG A 204 -12.92 -5.99 10.21
C ARG A 204 -13.53 -7.37 10.04
N PRO A 205 -14.16 -7.95 11.09
CA PRO A 205 -14.65 -9.33 11.05
C PRO A 205 -15.53 -9.64 9.84
N GLU A 206 -16.55 -8.83 9.58
CA GLU A 206 -17.48 -9.05 8.48
C GLU A 206 -16.79 -9.01 7.11
N LYS A 207 -15.93 -8.00 6.92
CA LYS A 207 -15.19 -7.82 5.67
C LYS A 207 -14.13 -8.90 5.49
N ARG A 208 -13.38 -9.26 6.56
CA ARG A 208 -12.45 -10.39 6.59
C ARG A 208 -13.14 -11.69 6.14
N ASP A 209 -14.30 -11.99 6.73
CA ASP A 209 -15.04 -13.21 6.42
C ASP A 209 -15.57 -13.22 4.99
N GLY A 210 -15.97 -12.04 4.46
CA GLY A 210 -16.31 -11.85 3.04
C GLY A 210 -15.13 -12.11 2.11
N ILE A 211 -13.93 -11.62 2.45
CA ILE A 211 -12.70 -11.86 1.69
C ILE A 211 -12.31 -13.35 1.76
N VAL A 212 -12.38 -13.99 2.93
CA VAL A 212 -12.14 -15.44 3.09
C VAL A 212 -13.11 -16.26 2.23
N ARG A 213 -14.40 -15.90 2.20
CA ARG A 213 -15.40 -16.55 1.34
C ARG A 213 -15.02 -16.43 -0.15
N MET A 214 -14.62 -15.24 -0.59
CA MET A 214 -14.19 -14.99 -1.97
C MET A 214 -12.95 -15.82 -2.33
N VAL A 215 -11.92 -15.85 -1.46
CA VAL A 215 -10.72 -16.67 -1.67
C VAL A 215 -11.07 -18.15 -1.80
N LYS A 216 -11.89 -18.69 -0.89
CA LYS A 216 -12.32 -20.09 -0.94
C LYS A 216 -13.17 -20.39 -2.18
N MET A 217 -13.96 -19.44 -2.66
CA MET A 217 -14.72 -19.57 -3.91
C MET A 217 -13.77 -19.72 -5.10
N LEU A 218 -12.76 -18.86 -5.23
CA LEU A 218 -11.75 -18.96 -6.29
C LEU A 218 -11.00 -20.29 -6.23
N GLN A 219 -10.54 -20.71 -5.05
CA GLN A 219 -9.84 -21.98 -4.84
C GLN A 219 -10.71 -23.21 -5.23
N LYS A 220 -11.99 -23.21 -4.85
CA LYS A 220 -12.94 -24.26 -5.22
C LYS A 220 -13.13 -24.40 -6.72
N GLU A 221 -13.05 -23.30 -7.46
CA GLU A 221 -13.14 -23.25 -8.92
C GLU A 221 -11.77 -23.50 -9.61
N GLY A 222 -10.73 -23.82 -8.85
CA GLY A 222 -9.38 -24.03 -9.39
C GLY A 222 -8.73 -22.74 -9.95
N ILE A 223 -9.21 -21.58 -9.54
CA ILE A 223 -8.70 -20.29 -9.97
C ILE A 223 -7.61 -19.83 -8.99
N ARG A 224 -6.43 -19.49 -9.55
CA ARG A 224 -5.26 -19.09 -8.77
C ARG A 224 -5.49 -17.73 -8.10
N ILE A 225 -5.26 -17.69 -6.80
CA ILE A 225 -5.05 -16.50 -5.98
C ILE A 225 -3.89 -16.81 -5.04
N ASP A 226 -2.87 -15.95 -5.03
CA ASP A 226 -1.62 -16.22 -4.31
C ASP A 226 -1.57 -15.45 -2.97
N GLY A 227 -2.38 -14.43 -2.78
CA GLY A 227 -2.38 -13.69 -1.53
C GLY A 227 -3.49 -12.65 -1.37
N VAL A 228 -3.59 -12.15 -0.14
CA VAL A 228 -4.45 -11.04 0.27
C VAL A 228 -3.62 -9.92 0.89
N GLY A 229 -3.79 -8.71 0.38
CA GLY A 229 -3.26 -7.47 0.92
C GLY A 229 -4.24 -6.79 1.88
N MET A 230 -3.79 -6.51 3.09
CA MET A 230 -4.44 -5.59 4.02
C MET A 230 -3.76 -4.23 3.85
N GLN A 231 -4.46 -3.22 3.32
CA GLN A 231 -3.81 -1.92 3.00
C GLN A 231 -3.04 -1.33 4.19
N GLY A 232 -3.63 -1.32 5.38
CA GLY A 232 -2.93 -0.84 6.56
C GLY A 232 -3.00 0.68 6.76
N HIS A 233 -4.02 1.34 6.18
CA HIS A 233 -4.37 2.73 6.47
C HIS A 233 -5.03 2.82 7.85
N TRP A 234 -4.19 2.88 8.88
CA TRP A 234 -4.62 2.79 10.26
C TRP A 234 -4.39 4.10 11.02
N GLY A 235 -4.78 4.12 12.28
CA GLY A 235 -4.57 5.26 13.15
C GLY A 235 -3.88 4.87 14.45
N LEU A 236 -3.65 5.86 15.31
CA LEU A 236 -2.98 5.68 16.59
C LEU A 236 -3.70 4.66 17.49
N ASN A 237 -5.04 4.64 17.46
CA ASN A 237 -5.88 3.88 18.38
C ASN A 237 -6.73 2.81 17.66
N TYR A 238 -6.60 2.66 16.35
CA TYR A 238 -7.37 1.69 15.57
C TYR A 238 -6.53 1.12 14.42
N PRO A 239 -6.84 -0.10 13.98
CA PRO A 239 -7.68 -1.08 14.64
C PRO A 239 -7.06 -1.59 15.94
N LYS A 240 -7.84 -2.31 16.78
CA LYS A 240 -7.28 -3.07 17.90
C LYS A 240 -6.37 -4.18 17.37
N ASN A 241 -5.28 -4.42 18.06
CA ASN A 241 -4.27 -5.42 17.66
C ASN A 241 -4.87 -6.81 17.42
N GLN A 242 -5.80 -7.22 18.27
CA GLN A 242 -6.50 -8.50 18.16
C GLN A 242 -7.12 -8.71 16.77
N TYR A 243 -7.80 -7.69 16.21
CA TYR A 243 -8.43 -7.82 14.89
C TYR A 243 -7.41 -7.95 13.74
N ILE A 244 -6.25 -7.29 13.89
CA ILE A 244 -5.15 -7.45 12.94
C ILE A 244 -4.62 -8.88 12.97
N GLU A 245 -4.37 -9.41 14.17
CA GLU A 245 -3.84 -10.75 14.36
C GLU A 245 -4.82 -11.82 13.86
N GLU A 246 -6.11 -11.69 14.18
CA GLU A 246 -7.17 -12.57 13.69
C GLU A 246 -7.29 -12.56 12.16
N ALA A 247 -7.15 -11.38 11.53
CA ALA A 247 -7.21 -11.26 10.07
C ALA A 247 -6.00 -11.94 9.40
N ILE A 248 -4.79 -11.71 9.91
CA ILE A 248 -3.59 -12.40 9.43
C ILE A 248 -3.76 -13.92 9.52
N ASP A 249 -4.25 -14.43 10.67
CA ASP A 249 -4.46 -15.85 10.86
C ASP A 249 -5.53 -16.42 9.93
N ALA A 250 -6.65 -15.71 9.74
CA ALA A 250 -7.74 -16.14 8.88
C ALA A 250 -7.33 -16.23 7.40
N TYR A 251 -6.56 -15.27 6.90
CA TYR A 251 -6.06 -15.31 5.53
C TYR A 251 -4.99 -16.38 5.34
N ALA A 252 -4.04 -16.49 6.28
CA ALA A 252 -3.01 -17.53 6.24
C ALA A 252 -3.62 -18.96 6.30
N ALA A 253 -4.72 -19.14 7.04
CA ALA A 253 -5.45 -20.40 7.09
C ALA A 253 -6.09 -20.82 5.74
N CYS A 254 -6.20 -19.91 4.78
CA CYS A 254 -6.57 -20.23 3.40
C CYS A 254 -5.40 -20.78 2.56
N GLY A 255 -4.20 -20.90 3.14
CA GLY A 255 -3.00 -21.37 2.43
C GLY A 255 -2.42 -20.35 1.44
N ILE A 256 -2.68 -19.06 1.62
CA ILE A 256 -2.23 -17.96 0.77
C ILE A 256 -1.34 -16.98 1.55
N LYS A 257 -0.56 -16.16 0.83
CA LYS A 257 0.26 -15.10 1.41
C LYS A 257 -0.59 -13.99 2.01
N VAL A 258 -0.08 -13.40 3.10
CA VAL A 258 -0.66 -12.19 3.69
C VAL A 258 0.32 -11.05 3.57
N MET A 259 -0.14 -9.87 3.18
CA MET A 259 0.69 -8.68 3.08
C MET A 259 0.03 -7.50 3.78
N ILE A 260 0.87 -6.58 4.29
CA ILE A 260 0.45 -5.22 4.64
C ILE A 260 0.93 -4.34 3.48
N THR A 261 0.01 -3.78 2.71
CA THR A 261 0.30 -3.30 1.35
C THR A 261 0.42 -1.79 1.21
N GLU A 262 -0.14 -1.00 2.13
CA GLU A 262 -0.26 0.46 1.98
C GLU A 262 -0.17 1.17 3.34
N MET A 263 0.75 0.71 4.20
CA MET A 263 0.80 1.14 5.59
C MET A 263 1.09 2.62 5.75
N ASP A 264 0.20 3.29 6.46
CA ASP A 264 0.40 4.61 7.06
C ASP A 264 -0.40 4.72 8.36
N ILE A 265 0.08 5.52 9.31
CA ILE A 265 -0.57 5.69 10.64
C ILE A 265 -1.04 7.13 10.78
N ASP A 266 -2.32 7.34 10.59
CA ASP A 266 -2.96 8.64 10.71
C ASP A 266 -2.85 9.17 12.14
N VAL A 267 -2.31 10.39 12.28
CA VAL A 267 -2.18 11.06 13.59
C VAL A 267 -3.23 12.15 13.80
N LEU A 268 -3.98 12.50 12.75
CA LEU A 268 -5.01 13.51 12.82
C LEU A 268 -6.30 12.93 13.41
N PRO A 269 -7.10 13.75 14.09
CA PRO A 269 -8.39 13.30 14.57
C PRO A 269 -9.28 12.95 13.37
N LEU A 270 -9.70 11.68 13.32
CA LEU A 270 -10.76 11.23 12.45
C LEU A 270 -11.98 11.01 13.31
N THR A 271 -13.04 11.78 13.11
CA THR A 271 -14.34 11.45 13.69
C THR A 271 -14.86 10.18 13.00
N ARG A 272 -15.66 9.39 13.71
CA ARG A 272 -16.36 8.23 13.12
C ARG A 272 -17.17 8.65 11.89
N GLU A 273 -17.77 9.84 11.95
CA GLU A 273 -18.45 10.48 10.84
C GLU A 273 -17.49 10.83 9.69
N GLY A 274 -16.27 11.28 9.97
CA GLY A 274 -15.26 11.58 8.94
C GLY A 274 -14.85 10.38 8.13
N GLN A 275 -14.83 9.17 8.72
CA GLN A 275 -14.62 7.92 7.96
C GLN A 275 -15.80 7.56 7.05
N ILE A 276 -17.01 7.97 7.41
CA ILE A 276 -18.25 7.74 6.65
C ILE A 276 -18.49 8.89 5.66
N ILE A 277 -18.11 10.11 5.99
CA ILE A 277 -18.40 11.37 5.29
C ILE A 277 -17.25 11.78 4.35
N GLY A 278 -16.24 10.96 4.11
CA GLY A 278 -15.02 11.32 3.34
C GLY A 278 -15.27 12.13 2.05
N GLN A 279 -16.44 12.00 1.44
CA GLN A 279 -16.89 12.85 0.33
C GLN A 279 -17.73 14.07 0.78
N GLY A 280 -18.28 14.08 1.99
CA GLY A 280 -19.15 15.14 2.49
C GLY A 280 -18.44 16.24 3.28
N MET A 281 -17.16 16.09 3.60
CA MET A 281 -16.41 17.06 4.42
C MET A 281 -15.99 18.34 3.65
N THR A 282 -16.26 18.40 2.37
CA THR A 282 -16.27 19.65 1.60
C THR A 282 -17.51 20.50 1.89
N HIS A 283 -18.48 19.99 2.70
CA HIS A 283 -19.68 20.72 3.03
C HIS A 283 -19.35 22.00 3.81
N PRO A 284 -20.02 23.16 3.53
CA PRO A 284 -19.72 24.46 4.14
C PRO A 284 -19.68 24.47 5.67
N GLN A 285 -20.48 23.62 6.32
CA GLN A 285 -20.47 23.53 7.80
C GLN A 285 -19.12 23.13 8.40
N PHE A 286 -18.28 22.40 7.64
CA PHE A 286 -16.94 21.98 8.08
C PHE A 286 -15.83 22.98 7.69
N GLN A 287 -16.21 24.16 7.18
CA GLN A 287 -15.26 25.20 6.75
C GLN A 287 -15.07 26.31 7.81
N SER A 288 -15.67 26.21 9.00
CA SER A 288 -15.42 27.18 10.08
C SER A 288 -13.95 27.09 10.57
N GLU A 289 -13.39 28.19 11.04
CA GLU A 289 -12.01 28.24 11.56
C GLU A 289 -11.81 27.33 12.78
N GLU A 290 -12.82 27.19 13.63
CA GLU A 290 -12.82 26.28 14.76
C GLU A 290 -12.71 24.82 14.29
N PHE A 291 -13.50 24.44 13.29
CA PHE A 291 -13.49 23.10 12.72
C PHE A 291 -12.19 22.80 11.99
N LYS A 292 -11.64 23.76 11.25
CA LYS A 292 -10.31 23.65 10.60
C LYS A 292 -9.23 23.39 11.63
N THR A 293 -9.23 24.14 12.74
CA THR A 293 -8.25 23.95 13.84
C THR A 293 -8.39 22.55 14.46
N TYR A 294 -9.61 22.06 14.63
CA TYR A 294 -9.85 20.70 15.11
C TYR A 294 -9.37 19.63 14.11
N LEU A 295 -9.64 19.82 12.83
CA LEU A 295 -9.32 18.85 11.79
C LEU A 295 -7.83 18.82 11.40
N ASP A 296 -7.11 19.93 11.58
CA ASP A 296 -5.68 20.06 11.29
C ASP A 296 -4.92 20.71 12.45
N PRO A 297 -4.85 20.05 13.62
CA PRO A 297 -4.31 20.64 14.84
C PRO A 297 -2.79 20.79 14.86
N TYR A 298 -2.05 20.16 13.92
CA TYR A 298 -0.60 20.04 13.98
C TYR A 298 0.13 20.83 12.90
N THR A 299 -0.42 21.92 12.41
CA THR A 299 0.17 22.75 11.33
C THR A 299 1.54 23.33 11.68
N LYS A 300 1.88 23.48 12.97
CA LYS A 300 3.16 24.02 13.47
C LYS A 300 4.16 22.91 13.84
N GLY A 301 3.83 21.65 13.61
CA GLY A 301 4.67 20.49 13.97
C GLY A 301 3.93 19.49 14.86
N LEU A 302 4.40 18.24 14.84
CA LEU A 302 3.80 17.17 15.63
C LEU A 302 4.20 17.30 17.11
N PRO A 303 3.28 17.39 18.07
CA PRO A 303 3.57 17.43 19.50
C PRO A 303 4.34 16.19 19.96
N ALA A 304 5.21 16.35 20.97
CA ALA A 304 6.09 15.28 21.44
C ALA A 304 5.32 14.04 21.96
N ASP A 305 4.19 14.24 22.62
CA ASP A 305 3.34 13.15 23.11
C ASP A 305 2.67 12.38 21.96
N ILE A 306 2.22 13.07 20.90
CA ILE A 306 1.68 12.44 19.69
C ILE A 306 2.78 11.72 18.91
N GLN A 307 3.98 12.32 18.80
CA GLN A 307 5.14 11.65 18.22
C GLN A 307 5.49 10.37 18.97
N LYS A 308 5.39 10.38 20.30
CA LYS A 308 5.59 9.19 21.12
C LYS A 308 4.52 8.14 20.85
N LYS A 309 3.24 8.51 20.81
CA LYS A 309 2.13 7.60 20.49
C LYS A 309 2.32 6.96 19.12
N LEU A 310 2.70 7.74 18.10
CA LEU A 310 3.01 7.23 16.76
C LEU A 310 4.17 6.22 16.80
N THR A 311 5.23 6.53 17.53
CA THR A 311 6.40 5.66 17.69
C THR A 311 6.03 4.34 18.36
N ASP A 312 5.23 4.40 19.42
CA ASP A 312 4.79 3.23 20.16
C ASP A 312 3.83 2.37 19.31
N ARG A 313 2.93 3.01 18.54
CA ARG A 313 2.03 2.31 17.62
C ARG A 313 2.77 1.55 16.53
N TYR A 314 3.77 2.16 15.89
CA TYR A 314 4.62 1.48 14.93
C TYR A 314 5.37 0.29 15.55
N ARG A 315 5.96 0.48 16.72
CA ARG A 315 6.65 -0.61 17.44
C ARG A 315 5.71 -1.78 17.75
N GLU A 316 4.50 -1.49 18.18
CA GLU A 316 3.47 -2.48 18.52
C GLU A 316 3.06 -3.31 17.30
N LEU A 317 2.75 -2.64 16.20
CA LEU A 317 2.37 -3.29 14.94
C LEU A 317 3.51 -4.15 14.39
N PHE A 318 4.73 -3.64 14.36
CA PHE A 318 5.87 -4.40 13.88
C PHE A 318 6.25 -5.59 14.79
N LYS A 319 5.96 -5.52 16.09
CA LYS A 319 6.05 -6.70 16.97
C LYS A 319 5.04 -7.78 16.58
N ILE A 320 3.81 -7.41 16.24
CA ILE A 320 2.79 -8.35 15.74
C ILE A 320 3.27 -8.96 14.43
N PHE A 321 3.69 -8.15 13.46
CA PHE A 321 4.16 -8.64 12.16
C PHE A 321 5.36 -9.58 12.32
N TYR A 322 6.31 -9.23 13.16
CA TYR A 322 7.50 -10.07 13.39
C TYR A 322 7.16 -11.39 14.09
N LYS A 323 6.22 -11.41 15.03
CA LYS A 323 5.71 -12.64 15.64
C LYS A 323 5.02 -13.56 14.62
N LYS A 324 4.34 -12.97 13.63
CA LYS A 324 3.60 -13.69 12.58
C LYS A 324 4.37 -13.72 11.24
N ARG A 325 5.69 -13.57 11.26
CA ARG A 325 6.55 -13.49 10.07
C ARG A 325 6.51 -14.72 9.17
N ASP A 326 6.12 -15.85 9.68
CA ASP A 326 5.86 -17.09 8.93
C ASP A 326 4.62 -17.01 8.03
N LYS A 327 3.74 -16.05 8.28
CA LYS A 327 2.48 -15.81 7.54
C LYS A 327 2.53 -14.55 6.67
N ILE A 328 3.42 -13.60 6.98
CA ILE A 328 3.52 -12.31 6.29
C ILE A 328 4.65 -12.34 5.27
N ASP A 329 4.34 -12.08 4.01
CA ASP A 329 5.33 -12.02 2.92
C ASP A 329 5.95 -10.62 2.75
N ARG A 330 5.19 -9.55 3.04
CA ARG A 330 5.58 -8.17 2.76
C ARG A 330 4.90 -7.16 3.67
N VAL A 331 5.64 -6.09 4.02
CA VAL A 331 5.09 -4.87 4.65
C VAL A 331 5.51 -3.67 3.80
N THR A 332 4.55 -2.93 3.25
CA THR A 332 4.76 -1.80 2.34
C THR A 332 4.19 -0.52 2.93
N PHE A 333 4.97 0.55 2.95
CA PHE A 333 4.52 1.89 3.33
C PHE A 333 3.92 2.63 2.14
N TRP A 334 2.82 3.37 2.35
CA TRP A 334 2.19 4.13 1.28
C TRP A 334 2.76 5.54 1.17
N GLY A 335 4.01 5.60 0.68
CA GLY A 335 4.81 6.80 0.50
C GLY A 335 6.10 6.80 1.32
N VAL A 336 7.03 7.70 0.97
CA VAL A 336 8.37 7.75 1.56
C VAL A 336 8.41 8.67 2.77
N ASN A 337 7.82 9.85 2.68
CA ASN A 337 7.89 10.89 3.71
C ASN A 337 6.53 11.57 3.94
N ASP A 338 6.39 12.22 5.09
CA ASP A 338 5.12 12.83 5.51
C ASP A 338 4.58 13.88 4.51
N GLY A 339 5.45 14.53 3.73
CA GLY A 339 5.05 15.56 2.77
C GLY A 339 4.35 15.01 1.53
N MET A 340 4.61 13.76 1.19
CA MET A 340 4.09 13.11 -0.01
C MET A 340 2.87 12.21 0.27
N ASN A 341 2.47 12.06 1.54
CA ASN A 341 1.39 11.14 1.88
C ASN A 341 0.02 11.70 1.46
N TRP A 342 -0.79 10.87 0.81
CA TRP A 342 -2.12 11.18 0.31
C TRP A 342 -3.10 11.68 1.39
N LYS A 343 -2.87 11.31 2.65
CA LYS A 343 -3.69 11.74 3.80
C LYS A 343 -3.54 13.23 4.14
N ASN A 344 -2.62 13.95 3.51
CA ASN A 344 -2.59 15.40 3.58
C ASN A 344 -3.78 16.03 2.82
N ASP A 345 -4.34 15.31 1.83
CA ASP A 345 -5.38 15.83 0.96
C ASP A 345 -6.67 14.98 0.94
N TYR A 346 -6.69 13.85 1.64
CA TYR A 346 -7.87 12.98 1.73
C TYR A 346 -8.06 12.44 3.16
N PRO A 347 -9.28 12.31 3.68
CA PRO A 347 -10.56 12.72 3.07
C PRO A 347 -10.79 14.24 3.07
N ILE A 348 -9.94 14.99 3.75
CA ILE A 348 -10.02 16.44 3.87
C ILE A 348 -8.76 17.03 3.21
N PRO A 349 -8.90 17.92 2.22
CA PRO A 349 -7.76 18.50 1.53
C PRO A 349 -6.96 19.47 2.42
N LYS A 350 -5.67 19.62 2.12
CA LYS A 350 -4.74 20.60 2.70
C LYS A 350 -4.54 20.46 4.21
N ARG A 351 -4.50 19.22 4.73
CA ARG A 351 -4.12 18.96 6.13
C ARG A 351 -2.63 18.65 6.26
N THR A 352 -2.13 18.77 7.48
CA THR A 352 -0.72 18.52 7.82
C THR A 352 -0.61 17.23 8.63
N ASN A 353 -0.53 16.08 7.94
CA ASN A 353 -0.41 14.78 8.58
C ASN A 353 1.05 14.32 8.71
N TYR A 354 1.32 13.38 9.62
CA TYR A 354 2.66 12.87 9.94
C TYR A 354 2.68 11.33 10.00
N PRO A 355 2.19 10.62 8.98
CA PRO A 355 1.89 9.20 9.11
C PRO A 355 3.07 8.26 8.86
N LEU A 356 4.19 8.73 8.28
CA LEU A 356 5.27 7.89 7.78
C LEU A 356 6.53 7.93 8.68
N LEU A 357 7.58 7.22 8.25
CA LEU A 357 8.82 7.04 9.02
C LEU A 357 9.83 8.18 8.84
N TRP A 358 9.72 8.93 7.75
CA TRP A 358 10.53 10.13 7.48
C TRP A 358 9.62 11.37 7.47
N ASN A 359 10.14 12.44 8.05
CA ASN A 359 9.43 13.72 8.06
C ASN A 359 9.53 14.44 6.69
N ARG A 360 8.87 15.60 6.55
CA ARG A 360 8.88 16.42 5.33
C ARG A 360 10.26 16.88 4.87
N ASN A 361 11.25 16.88 5.78
CA ASN A 361 12.65 17.24 5.50
C ASN A 361 13.53 15.99 5.32
N PHE A 362 12.92 14.83 5.03
CA PHE A 362 13.61 13.54 4.83
C PHE A 362 14.43 13.05 6.03
N GLN A 363 14.20 13.62 7.23
CA GLN A 363 14.86 13.16 8.43
C GLN A 363 14.10 11.97 9.04
N PRO A 364 14.81 10.94 9.53
CA PRO A 364 14.18 9.79 10.15
C PRO A 364 13.46 10.20 11.45
N LYS A 365 12.25 9.73 11.63
CA LYS A 365 11.48 9.92 12.85
C LYS A 365 11.83 8.83 13.88
N PRO A 366 11.56 9.04 15.18
CA PRO A 366 11.79 8.02 16.22
C PRO A 366 11.13 6.66 15.91
N ALA A 367 10.02 6.64 15.17
CA ALA A 367 9.35 5.43 14.72
C ALA A 367 10.25 4.53 13.86
N LEU A 368 11.13 5.09 13.01
CA LEU A 368 12.07 4.29 12.22
C LEU A 368 13.00 3.48 13.13
N LYS A 369 13.61 4.12 14.15
CA LYS A 369 14.46 3.40 15.09
C LYS A 369 13.67 2.34 15.86
N ALA A 370 12.45 2.69 16.29
CA ALA A 370 11.60 1.81 17.07
C ALA A 370 11.28 0.50 16.33
N ILE A 371 11.03 0.56 15.01
CA ILE A 371 10.80 -0.66 14.23
C ILE A 371 12.09 -1.40 13.89
N LEU A 372 13.21 -0.72 13.67
CA LEU A 372 14.51 -1.36 13.46
C LEU A 372 14.97 -2.19 14.67
N ASP A 373 14.57 -1.81 15.88
CA ASP A 373 14.91 -2.51 17.12
C ASP A 373 14.05 -3.77 17.35
N VAL A 374 12.92 -3.93 16.64
CA VAL A 374 11.96 -5.04 16.87
C VAL A 374 12.58 -6.42 16.64
N PRO A 375 13.32 -6.72 15.55
CA PRO A 375 13.88 -8.05 15.33
C PRO A 375 14.81 -8.51 16.46
N ASN A 376 15.48 -7.58 17.14
CA ASN A 376 16.37 -7.88 18.25
C ASN A 376 15.65 -7.98 19.61
N SER A 377 14.40 -7.52 19.70
CA SER A 377 13.63 -7.44 20.94
C SER A 377 12.54 -8.51 21.08
N VAL A 378 12.23 -9.21 20.00
CA VAL A 378 11.22 -10.29 19.96
C VAL A 378 11.95 -11.60 19.71
N LYS A 379 11.89 -12.51 20.69
CA LYS A 379 12.41 -13.86 20.60
C LYS A 379 11.45 -14.77 19.84
#